data_f38aafbc33a14361bce73c8750306149
#
_entry.id   f38aafbc33a14361bce73c8750306149
#
_cell.length_a   1.000
_cell.length_b   1.000
_cell.length_c   1.000
_cell.angle_alpha   90.00
_cell.angle_beta   90.00
_cell.angle_gamma   90.00
#
_symmetry.space_group_name_H-M   'P 1'
#
loop_
_entity.id
_entity.type
_entity.pdbx_description
1 polymer ?
#
loop_
_entity_poly.entity_id
_entity_poly.type
_entity_poly.pdbx_seq_one_letter_code
_entity_poly.pdbx_strand_id
1 'polypeptide(L)'
;MAFDEPQVRVIFPVPFVTIRIQAAEELNERLLGEIAKRQDKEPGLDRSNRYGWHSALDLFDRPEPAHSELAGEIREMVGAATAKLAPDLPSDLELVHEGWINVSPTNAMNAPHDHPGSFWSGTYYVRVPEADDADDSQSGAIEFIDPRGSIGLGGKLETPFTRGKFTVRPAAGTCLLWPSFLRHWVHPNRSSQDRVTVAFNSRFTRAAK
;
A
#
# COMPACT_ATOMS: atom_id res chain seq x y z
N MET A 1 -44.68 8.69 -23.08
CA MET A 1 -43.50 9.55 -23.30
C MET A 1 -42.34 8.64 -23.62
N ALA A 2 -41.61 8.84 -24.70
CA ALA A 2 -40.38 8.16 -25.04
C ALA A 2 -39.20 9.04 -24.60
N PHE A 3 -38.13 8.47 -24.09
CA PHE A 3 -36.88 9.15 -23.79
C PHE A 3 -35.72 8.41 -24.46
N ASP A 4 -34.63 9.12 -24.72
CA ASP A 4 -33.45 8.54 -25.32
C ASP A 4 -32.76 7.55 -24.33
N GLU A 5 -31.96 6.63 -24.86
CA GLU A 5 -31.20 5.71 -24.04
C GLU A 5 -30.27 6.46 -23.08
N PRO A 6 -30.28 6.14 -21.78
CA PRO A 6 -29.46 6.85 -20.81
C PRO A 6 -27.96 6.74 -21.12
N GLN A 7 -27.26 7.88 -21.17
CA GLN A 7 -25.80 7.91 -21.27
C GLN A 7 -25.18 7.94 -19.88
N VAL A 8 -24.44 6.89 -19.54
CA VAL A 8 -23.76 6.77 -18.26
C VAL A 8 -22.30 7.21 -18.40
N ARG A 9 -21.86 8.12 -17.52
CA ARG A 9 -20.45 8.53 -17.40
C ARG A 9 -19.99 8.30 -15.97
N VAL A 10 -18.78 7.72 -15.81
CA VAL A 10 -18.13 7.63 -14.51
C VAL A 10 -17.27 8.88 -14.31
N ILE A 11 -17.51 9.60 -13.22
CA ILE A 11 -16.76 10.78 -12.83
C ILE A 11 -16.05 10.53 -11.48
N PHE A 12 -14.87 11.12 -11.29
CA PHE A 12 -14.02 10.96 -10.09
C PHE A 12 -13.66 9.49 -9.76
N PRO A 13 -13.17 8.72 -10.73
CA PRO A 13 -12.67 7.39 -10.45
C PRO A 13 -11.42 7.47 -9.56
N VAL A 14 -11.32 6.57 -8.58
CA VAL A 14 -10.11 6.40 -7.77
C VAL A 14 -9.35 5.19 -8.30
N PRO A 15 -8.15 5.38 -8.89
CA PRO A 15 -7.36 4.25 -9.37
C PRO A 15 -6.82 3.42 -8.19
N PHE A 16 -6.86 2.11 -8.36
CA PHE A 16 -6.26 1.15 -7.45
C PHE A 16 -5.48 0.13 -8.29
N VAL A 17 -4.17 0.04 -8.05
CA VAL A 17 -3.27 -0.77 -8.86
C VAL A 17 -2.77 -1.94 -8.04
N THR A 18 -2.81 -3.13 -8.63
CA THR A 18 -2.23 -4.34 -8.06
C THR A 18 -1.19 -4.88 -9.04
N ILE A 19 0.03 -5.08 -8.55
CA ILE A 19 1.15 -5.61 -9.32
C ILE A 19 1.73 -6.78 -8.53
N ARG A 20 2.14 -7.84 -9.21
CA ARG A 20 2.79 -8.99 -8.58
C ARG A 20 4.20 -9.15 -9.13
N ILE A 21 5.19 -9.23 -8.25
CA ILE A 21 6.55 -9.63 -8.60
C ILE A 21 6.53 -11.14 -8.85
N GLN A 22 7.01 -11.56 -10.01
CA GLN A 22 7.14 -12.98 -10.35
C GLN A 22 8.29 -13.59 -9.55
N ALA A 23 8.10 -14.83 -9.07
CA ALA A 23 9.11 -15.56 -8.28
C ALA A 23 9.66 -14.74 -7.09
N ALA A 24 8.76 -14.07 -6.36
CA ALA A 24 9.11 -13.17 -5.26
C ALA A 24 9.64 -13.90 -4.01
N GLU A 25 9.53 -15.22 -3.94
CA GLU A 25 9.84 -16.02 -2.75
C GLU A 25 11.30 -15.83 -2.31
N GLU A 26 12.25 -15.92 -3.23
CA GLU A 26 13.68 -15.75 -2.93
C GLU A 26 14.01 -14.32 -2.45
N LEU A 27 13.44 -13.31 -3.11
CA LEU A 27 13.59 -11.91 -2.69
C LEU A 27 13.02 -11.71 -1.30
N ASN A 28 11.84 -12.26 -1.02
CA ASN A 28 11.17 -12.14 0.28
C ASN A 28 11.98 -12.80 1.39
N GLU A 29 12.58 -13.98 1.17
CA GLU A 29 13.44 -14.62 2.15
C GLU A 29 14.67 -13.77 2.48
N ARG A 30 15.34 -13.22 1.47
CA ARG A 30 16.48 -12.31 1.67
C ARG A 30 16.08 -11.03 2.41
N LEU A 31 14.92 -10.43 2.04
CA LEU A 31 14.37 -9.27 2.73
C LEU A 31 14.09 -9.56 4.20
N LEU A 32 13.47 -10.67 4.53
CA LEU A 32 13.20 -11.06 5.92
C LEU A 32 14.49 -11.17 6.73
N GLY A 33 15.55 -11.74 6.14
CA GLY A 33 16.86 -11.83 6.78
C GLY A 33 17.53 -10.46 7.01
N GLU A 34 17.42 -9.53 6.08
CA GLU A 34 17.95 -8.17 6.22
C GLU A 34 17.12 -7.35 7.21
N ILE A 35 15.78 -7.48 7.18
CA ILE A 35 14.85 -6.80 8.10
C ILE A 35 15.07 -7.23 9.55
N ALA A 36 15.24 -8.53 9.81
CA ALA A 36 15.52 -9.02 11.16
C ALA A 36 16.79 -8.40 11.75
N LYS A 37 17.88 -8.37 10.97
CA LYS A 37 19.14 -7.73 11.38
C LYS A 37 18.99 -6.24 11.65
N ARG A 38 18.08 -5.58 10.97
CA ARG A 38 17.78 -4.17 11.14
C ARG A 38 16.97 -3.92 12.40
N GLN A 39 15.95 -4.73 12.67
CA GLN A 39 15.16 -4.64 13.91
C GLN A 39 16.02 -4.79 15.16
N ASP A 40 17.01 -5.68 15.13
CA ASP A 40 17.95 -5.88 16.26
C ASP A 40 18.78 -4.62 16.59
N LYS A 41 18.96 -3.72 15.64
CA LYS A 41 19.83 -2.54 15.75
C LYS A 41 19.09 -1.22 15.89
N GLU A 42 17.84 -1.16 15.40
CA GLU A 42 17.08 0.08 15.32
C GLU A 42 15.82 0.00 16.20
N PRO A 43 15.59 0.97 17.11
CA PRO A 43 14.45 0.93 18.03
C PRO A 43 13.09 1.06 17.34
N GLY A 44 13.09 1.48 16.07
CA GLY A 44 11.86 1.78 15.32
C GLY A 44 11.30 3.16 15.62
N LEU A 45 10.26 3.53 14.84
CA LEU A 45 9.58 4.81 14.96
C LEU A 45 8.11 4.60 15.35
N ASP A 46 7.55 5.55 16.10
CA ASP A 46 6.12 5.61 16.41
C ASP A 46 5.42 6.52 15.37
N ARG A 47 4.52 5.95 14.57
CA ARG A 47 3.76 6.59 13.50
C ARG A 47 2.29 6.14 13.55
N SER A 48 1.72 5.69 12.43
CA SER A 48 0.39 5.06 12.41
C SER A 48 0.39 3.65 13.02
N ASN A 49 1.56 3.00 13.13
CA ASN A 49 1.73 1.67 13.72
C ASN A 49 1.30 1.66 15.20
N ARG A 50 0.66 0.56 15.59
CA ARG A 50 0.32 0.24 16.98
C ARG A 50 0.85 -1.15 17.27
N TYR A 51 1.67 -1.27 18.31
CA TYR A 51 2.29 -2.54 18.77
C TYR A 51 3.22 -3.20 17.73
N GLY A 52 3.63 -2.49 16.68
CA GLY A 52 4.53 -2.98 15.64
C GLY A 52 5.80 -2.14 15.55
N TRP A 53 6.81 -2.68 14.85
CA TRP A 53 8.04 -1.96 14.52
C TRP A 53 7.92 -1.28 13.16
N HIS A 54 8.40 -0.04 13.07
CA HIS A 54 8.43 0.80 11.86
C HIS A 54 9.84 1.35 11.69
N SER A 55 10.47 1.10 10.56
CA SER A 55 11.83 1.59 10.28
C SER A 55 11.88 3.11 10.04
N ALA A 56 13.08 3.65 9.88
CA ALA A 56 13.27 4.95 9.24
C ALA A 56 12.76 4.94 7.78
N LEU A 57 12.55 6.15 7.18
CA LEU A 57 11.98 6.33 5.84
C LEU A 57 13.05 6.25 4.74
N ASP A 58 14.01 5.38 4.87
CA ASP A 58 15.27 5.33 4.11
C ASP A 58 15.42 4.12 3.18
N LEU A 59 14.33 3.43 2.88
CA LEU A 59 14.36 2.22 2.03
C LEU A 59 15.14 2.43 0.73
N PHE A 60 14.95 3.57 0.08
CA PHE A 60 15.49 3.85 -1.25
C PHE A 60 16.98 4.26 -1.23
N ASP A 61 17.53 4.48 -0.03
CA ASP A 61 18.95 4.84 0.21
C ASP A 61 19.74 3.69 0.85
N ARG A 62 19.09 2.54 1.08
CA ARG A 62 19.68 1.38 1.75
C ARG A 62 20.60 0.61 0.81
N PRO A 63 21.83 0.27 1.25
CA PRO A 63 22.80 -0.47 0.45
C PRO A 63 22.61 -2.00 0.51
N GLU A 64 21.78 -2.53 1.40
CA GLU A 64 21.55 -3.96 1.54
C GLU A 64 20.96 -4.52 0.24
N PRO A 65 21.49 -5.64 -0.28
CA PRO A 65 21.14 -6.12 -1.63
C PRO A 65 19.65 -6.33 -1.88
N ALA A 66 18.92 -6.96 -0.95
CA ALA A 66 17.50 -7.20 -1.13
C ALA A 66 16.66 -5.92 -1.00
N HIS A 67 17.04 -4.99 -0.10
CA HIS A 67 16.40 -3.67 -0.02
C HIS A 67 16.62 -2.87 -1.31
N SER A 68 17.83 -2.84 -1.84
CA SER A 68 18.17 -2.13 -3.08
C SER A 68 17.44 -2.71 -4.29
N GLU A 69 17.34 -4.04 -4.38
CA GLU A 69 16.59 -4.74 -5.42
C GLU A 69 15.11 -4.38 -5.36
N LEU A 70 14.46 -4.50 -4.19
CA LEU A 70 13.06 -4.12 -4.02
C LEU A 70 12.82 -2.64 -4.32
N ALA A 71 13.73 -1.75 -3.92
CA ALA A 71 13.63 -0.32 -4.22
C ALA A 71 13.66 -0.05 -5.74
N GLY A 72 14.45 -0.82 -6.50
CA GLY A 72 14.45 -0.79 -7.97
C GLY A 72 13.11 -1.22 -8.54
N GLU A 73 12.60 -2.39 -8.13
CA GLU A 73 11.29 -2.90 -8.54
C GLU A 73 10.15 -1.90 -8.24
N ILE A 74 10.16 -1.27 -7.06
CA ILE A 74 9.15 -0.28 -6.70
C ILE A 74 9.21 0.94 -7.63
N ARG A 75 10.42 1.45 -7.96
CA ARG A 75 10.57 2.57 -8.91
C ARG A 75 9.98 2.23 -10.27
N GLU A 76 10.27 1.04 -10.78
CA GLU A 76 9.75 0.59 -12.06
C GLU A 76 8.22 0.42 -12.05
N MET A 77 7.67 -0.24 -11.02
CA MET A 77 6.23 -0.43 -10.86
C MET A 77 5.47 0.90 -10.78
N VAL A 78 5.97 1.85 -9.97
CA VAL A 78 5.36 3.18 -9.83
C VAL A 78 5.46 3.96 -11.13
N GLY A 79 6.59 3.91 -11.81
CA GLY A 79 6.80 4.55 -13.12
C GLY A 79 5.83 4.01 -14.17
N ALA A 80 5.71 2.71 -14.28
CA ALA A 80 4.80 2.05 -15.24
C ALA A 80 3.34 2.37 -14.96
N ALA A 81 2.90 2.34 -13.68
CA ALA A 81 1.54 2.70 -13.30
C ALA A 81 1.24 4.18 -13.61
N THR A 82 2.20 5.06 -13.32
CA THR A 82 2.09 6.49 -13.58
C THR A 82 1.97 6.78 -15.07
N ALA A 83 2.83 6.20 -15.89
CA ALA A 83 2.80 6.38 -17.35
C ALA A 83 1.47 5.90 -17.96
N LYS A 84 0.88 4.83 -17.41
CA LYS A 84 -0.40 4.30 -17.87
C LYS A 84 -1.58 5.21 -17.52
N LEU A 85 -1.54 5.87 -16.36
CA LEU A 85 -2.65 6.69 -15.85
C LEU A 85 -2.53 8.16 -16.23
N ALA A 86 -1.33 8.64 -16.46
CA ALA A 86 -1.02 10.02 -16.80
C ALA A 86 0.05 10.08 -17.91
N PRO A 87 -0.29 9.66 -19.15
CA PRO A 87 0.67 9.58 -20.25
C PRO A 87 1.22 10.95 -20.69
N ASP A 88 0.52 12.04 -20.39
CA ASP A 88 0.87 13.40 -20.81
C ASP A 88 1.57 14.19 -19.69
N LEU A 89 2.25 13.50 -18.76
CA LEU A 89 3.01 14.18 -17.71
C LEU A 89 4.14 15.03 -18.33
N PRO A 90 4.37 16.25 -17.81
CA PRO A 90 5.49 17.07 -18.20
C PRO A 90 6.83 16.34 -18.02
N SER A 91 7.72 16.43 -19.00
CA SER A 91 9.02 15.75 -19.01
C SER A 91 10.03 16.30 -17.98
N ASP A 92 9.73 17.44 -17.37
CA ASP A 92 10.52 18.05 -16.30
C ASP A 92 10.10 17.59 -14.90
N LEU A 93 9.11 16.67 -14.80
CA LEU A 93 8.69 16.07 -13.55
C LEU A 93 9.38 14.72 -13.33
N GLU A 94 9.95 14.57 -12.16
CA GLU A 94 10.57 13.33 -11.69
C GLU A 94 9.81 12.79 -10.48
N LEU A 95 9.72 11.46 -10.36
CA LEU A 95 9.19 10.80 -9.19
C LEU A 95 10.31 10.56 -8.17
N VAL A 96 10.16 11.12 -6.99
CA VAL A 96 10.99 10.83 -5.83
C VAL A 96 10.21 9.97 -4.84
N HIS A 97 10.92 9.09 -4.15
CA HIS A 97 10.33 8.07 -3.32
C HIS A 97 10.89 8.13 -1.90
N GLU A 98 10.06 7.85 -0.93
CA GLU A 98 10.44 7.50 0.43
C GLU A 98 9.79 6.17 0.81
N GLY A 99 10.42 5.37 1.61
CA GLY A 99 9.85 4.07 1.97
C GLY A 99 10.38 3.56 3.29
N TRP A 100 9.60 2.70 3.92
CA TRP A 100 9.85 2.14 5.24
C TRP A 100 9.30 0.72 5.36
N ILE A 101 9.76 0.04 6.38
CA ILE A 101 9.34 -1.32 6.70
C ILE A 101 8.38 -1.28 7.87
N ASN A 102 7.34 -2.10 7.82
CA ASN A 102 6.48 -2.41 8.96
C ASN A 102 6.61 -3.89 9.31
N VAL A 103 6.95 -4.18 10.56
CA VAL A 103 6.84 -5.52 11.13
C VAL A 103 5.73 -5.48 12.16
N SER A 104 4.69 -6.29 11.92
CA SER A 104 3.45 -6.28 12.69
C SER A 104 3.28 -7.65 13.37
N PRO A 105 3.73 -7.82 14.64
CA PRO A 105 3.46 -9.02 15.42
C PRO A 105 1.97 -9.17 15.73
N THR A 106 1.62 -10.20 16.49
CA THR A 106 0.24 -10.47 16.91
C THR A 106 -0.40 -9.23 17.53
N ASN A 107 -1.62 -8.89 17.07
CA ASN A 107 -2.41 -7.72 17.45
C ASN A 107 -1.87 -6.36 16.97
N ALA A 108 -0.72 -6.30 16.32
CA ALA A 108 -0.24 -5.07 15.72
C ALA A 108 -1.13 -4.64 14.54
N MET A 109 -1.32 -3.34 14.40
CA MET A 109 -2.19 -2.73 13.39
C MET A 109 -1.63 -1.37 12.93
N ASN A 110 -2.20 -0.80 11.87
CA ASN A 110 -2.00 0.61 11.56
C ASN A 110 -3.31 1.38 11.71
N ALA A 111 -3.30 2.48 12.45
CA ALA A 111 -4.47 3.35 12.63
C ALA A 111 -4.89 4.02 11.31
N PRO A 112 -6.16 4.47 11.16
CA PRO A 112 -6.61 5.18 9.97
C PRO A 112 -5.78 6.43 9.70
N HIS A 113 -5.21 6.54 8.49
CA HIS A 113 -4.36 7.65 8.05
C HIS A 113 -4.37 7.81 6.53
N ASP A 114 -3.80 8.89 6.05
CA ASP A 114 -3.48 9.20 4.67
C ASP A 114 -2.07 9.80 4.58
N HIS A 115 -1.58 10.07 3.37
CA HIS A 115 -0.22 10.58 3.15
C HIS A 115 -0.23 11.90 2.37
N PRO A 116 -0.58 13.02 3.02
CA PRO A 116 -0.67 14.32 2.36
C PRO A 116 0.69 14.74 1.78
N GLY A 117 0.66 15.37 0.61
CA GLY A 117 1.86 15.83 -0.09
C GLY A 117 2.51 14.79 -1.01
N SER A 118 2.03 13.55 -1.01
CA SER A 118 2.44 12.52 -1.96
C SER A 118 1.41 12.40 -3.10
N PHE A 119 1.83 11.81 -4.22
CA PHE A 119 0.96 11.48 -5.34
C PHE A 119 0.48 10.02 -5.22
N TRP A 120 1.42 9.09 -5.01
CA TRP A 120 1.15 7.70 -4.74
C TRP A 120 1.52 7.31 -3.31
N SER A 121 0.74 6.42 -2.75
CA SER A 121 1.13 5.55 -1.64
C SER A 121 1.04 4.11 -2.07
N GLY A 122 1.91 3.28 -1.54
CA GLY A 122 1.92 1.86 -1.88
C GLY A 122 2.48 1.00 -0.76
N THR A 123 2.25 -0.29 -0.92
CA THR A 123 2.76 -1.31 0.01
C THR A 123 3.09 -2.59 -0.74
N TYR A 124 4.32 -3.06 -0.58
CA TYR A 124 4.76 -4.38 -0.98
C TYR A 124 4.66 -5.36 0.19
N TYR A 125 4.14 -6.54 -0.07
CA TYR A 125 3.87 -7.56 0.95
C TYR A 125 4.96 -8.62 0.94
N VAL A 126 5.85 -8.57 1.93
CA VAL A 126 6.96 -9.53 2.09
C VAL A 126 6.47 -10.83 2.71
N ARG A 127 5.70 -10.74 3.82
CA ARG A 127 5.07 -11.88 4.48
C ARG A 127 3.68 -11.52 4.95
N VAL A 128 2.71 -12.37 4.60
CA VAL A 128 1.31 -12.26 5.00
C VAL A 128 0.90 -13.60 5.60
N PRO A 129 0.97 -13.75 6.92
CA PRO A 129 0.62 -15.01 7.57
C PRO A 129 -0.89 -15.21 7.58
N GLU A 130 -1.34 -16.47 7.55
CA GLU A 130 -2.72 -16.80 7.83
C GLU A 130 -3.05 -16.50 9.30
N ALA A 131 -4.32 -16.14 9.58
CA ALA A 131 -4.79 -16.01 10.95
C ALA A 131 -4.73 -17.38 11.66
N ASP A 132 -4.43 -17.36 12.96
CA ASP A 132 -4.44 -18.61 13.76
C ASP A 132 -5.86 -19.13 13.91
N ASP A 133 -6.86 -18.26 13.90
CA ASP A 133 -8.29 -18.59 13.80
C ASP A 133 -8.80 -18.35 12.37
N ALA A 134 -9.26 -19.41 11.72
CA ALA A 134 -9.76 -19.37 10.35
C ALA A 134 -10.98 -18.43 10.17
N ASP A 135 -11.74 -18.17 11.24
CA ASP A 135 -12.89 -17.26 11.22
C ASP A 135 -12.47 -15.78 11.16
N ASP A 136 -11.22 -15.44 11.48
CA ASP A 136 -10.71 -14.06 11.37
C ASP A 136 -10.19 -13.73 9.96
N SER A 137 -11.11 -13.71 9.00
CA SER A 137 -10.83 -13.45 7.59
C SER A 137 -10.24 -12.05 7.30
N GLN A 138 -10.28 -11.12 8.27
CA GLN A 138 -9.76 -9.76 8.11
C GLN A 138 -8.37 -9.57 8.73
N SER A 139 -7.77 -10.60 9.30
CA SER A 139 -6.45 -10.55 9.90
C SER A 139 -5.42 -9.92 8.95
N GLY A 140 -4.79 -8.81 9.38
CA GLY A 140 -3.77 -8.09 8.63
C GLY A 140 -4.23 -7.49 7.28
N ALA A 141 -5.53 -7.49 6.99
CA ALA A 141 -6.07 -6.88 5.78
C ALA A 141 -5.89 -5.35 5.80
N ILE A 142 -5.72 -4.75 4.63
CA ILE A 142 -5.78 -3.30 4.45
C ILE A 142 -7.19 -2.90 4.02
N GLU A 143 -7.76 -1.90 4.68
CA GLU A 143 -9.09 -1.36 4.38
C GLU A 143 -8.99 0.11 4.00
N PHE A 144 -9.59 0.46 2.87
CA PHE A 144 -9.69 1.80 2.33
C PHE A 144 -11.07 2.37 2.59
N ILE A 145 -11.14 3.64 2.94
CA ILE A 145 -12.38 4.37 3.21
C ILE A 145 -12.70 5.23 1.98
N ASP A 146 -13.94 5.16 1.51
CA ASP A 146 -14.41 5.98 0.39
C ASP A 146 -14.26 7.48 0.73
N PRO A 147 -13.48 8.26 -0.03
CA PRO A 147 -13.23 9.68 0.26
C PRO A 147 -14.48 10.56 0.06
N ARG A 148 -15.51 10.05 -0.60
CA ARG A 148 -16.77 10.79 -0.84
C ARG A 148 -17.71 10.79 0.38
N GLY A 149 -17.34 10.09 1.45
CA GLY A 149 -18.18 9.93 2.64
C GLY A 149 -19.26 8.86 2.48
N SER A 150 -19.98 8.61 3.57
CA SER A 150 -21.03 7.59 3.60
C SER A 150 -22.26 8.03 2.81
N ILE A 151 -22.70 7.20 1.88
CA ILE A 151 -23.94 7.42 1.09
C ILE A 151 -25.19 6.94 1.86
N GLY A 152 -25.04 6.41 3.05
CA GLY A 152 -26.14 6.16 3.98
C GLY A 152 -27.21 5.14 3.53
N LEU A 153 -26.95 4.33 2.52
CA LEU A 153 -27.93 3.36 2.02
C LEU A 153 -28.00 2.06 2.89
N GLY A 154 -27.35 2.08 4.04
CA GLY A 154 -27.51 1.02 5.05
C GLY A 154 -27.18 -0.40 4.59
N GLY A 155 -26.26 -0.56 3.66
CA GLY A 155 -25.87 -1.88 3.13
C GLY A 155 -26.92 -2.57 2.27
N LYS A 156 -28.05 -1.91 1.96
CA LYS A 156 -29.15 -2.49 1.18
C LYS A 156 -28.89 -2.54 -0.32
N LEU A 157 -27.95 -1.72 -0.81
CA LEU A 157 -27.60 -1.68 -2.23
C LEU A 157 -26.08 -1.44 -2.36
N GLU A 158 -25.35 -2.46 -2.74
CA GLU A 158 -23.92 -2.36 -3.06
C GLU A 158 -23.73 -2.14 -4.56
N THR A 159 -23.18 -0.99 -4.89
CA THR A 159 -22.74 -0.64 -6.23
C THR A 159 -21.34 -0.02 -6.16
N PRO A 160 -20.59 0.11 -7.26
CA PRO A 160 -19.29 0.76 -7.26
C PRO A 160 -19.29 2.20 -6.72
N PHE A 161 -20.43 2.87 -6.64
CA PHE A 161 -20.58 4.24 -6.14
C PHE A 161 -21.29 4.34 -4.79
N THR A 162 -21.73 3.24 -4.19
CA THR A 162 -22.38 3.21 -2.87
C THR A 162 -21.58 2.47 -1.81
N ARG A 163 -20.47 1.84 -2.20
CA ARG A 163 -19.58 1.11 -1.29
C ARG A 163 -18.78 2.11 -0.46
N GLY A 164 -18.94 2.06 0.88
CA GLY A 164 -18.26 3.00 1.80
C GLY A 164 -16.82 2.61 2.15
N LYS A 165 -16.42 1.36 1.86
CA LYS A 165 -15.10 0.82 2.14
C LYS A 165 -14.70 -0.27 1.15
N PHE A 166 -13.39 -0.49 1.02
CA PHE A 166 -12.82 -1.54 0.19
C PHE A 166 -11.70 -2.23 0.96
N THR A 167 -11.85 -3.52 1.25
CA THR A 167 -10.91 -4.31 2.04
C THR A 167 -10.19 -5.30 1.14
N VAL A 168 -8.88 -5.38 1.27
CA VAL A 168 -8.01 -6.28 0.49
C VAL A 168 -7.06 -7.01 1.43
N ARG A 169 -6.86 -8.30 1.19
CA ARG A 169 -5.81 -9.09 1.82
C ARG A 169 -4.91 -9.67 0.73
N PRO A 170 -3.83 -8.97 0.37
CA PRO A 170 -2.91 -9.41 -0.67
C PRO A 170 -2.07 -10.61 -0.22
N ALA A 171 -1.66 -11.43 -1.18
CA ALA A 171 -0.64 -12.44 -0.95
C ALA A 171 0.77 -11.82 -0.91
N ALA A 172 1.73 -12.52 -0.32
CA ALA A 172 3.15 -12.16 -0.39
C ALA A 172 3.60 -12.04 -1.87
N GLY A 173 4.53 -11.15 -2.15
CA GLY A 173 4.98 -10.83 -3.51
C GLY A 173 4.09 -9.83 -4.26
N THR A 174 2.99 -9.36 -3.63
CA THR A 174 2.10 -8.35 -4.22
C THR A 174 2.50 -6.94 -3.80
N CYS A 175 2.42 -6.01 -4.73
CA CYS A 175 2.48 -4.57 -4.50
C CYS A 175 1.11 -3.95 -4.79
N LEU A 176 0.60 -3.19 -3.84
CA LEU A 176 -0.57 -2.33 -4.02
C LEU A 176 -0.11 -0.88 -4.17
N LEU A 177 -0.82 -0.12 -5.03
CA LEU A 177 -0.57 1.29 -5.25
C LEU A 177 -1.90 2.04 -5.36
N TRP A 178 -2.01 3.19 -4.69
CA TRP A 178 -3.21 4.02 -4.64
C TRP A 178 -2.88 5.50 -4.49
N PRO A 179 -3.79 6.43 -4.86
CA PRO A 179 -3.59 7.85 -4.62
C PRO A 179 -3.44 8.15 -3.12
N SER A 180 -2.44 8.93 -2.76
CA SER A 180 -2.03 9.17 -1.38
C SER A 180 -3.10 9.78 -0.47
N PHE A 181 -4.10 10.47 -1.04
CA PHE A 181 -5.23 11.03 -0.30
C PHE A 181 -6.22 9.99 0.21
N LEU A 182 -6.12 8.72 -0.29
CA LEU A 182 -7.06 7.68 0.07
C LEU A 182 -6.77 7.18 1.49
N ARG A 183 -7.66 7.54 2.42
CA ARG A 183 -7.56 7.14 3.82
C ARG A 183 -7.69 5.63 3.95
N HIS A 184 -6.77 5.04 4.69
CA HIS A 184 -6.71 3.61 4.89
C HIS A 184 -6.19 3.24 6.28
N TRP A 185 -6.39 1.99 6.66
CA TRP A 185 -5.90 1.41 7.89
C TRP A 185 -5.61 -0.08 7.70
N VAL A 186 -4.89 -0.69 8.62
CA VAL A 186 -4.59 -2.13 8.58
C VAL A 186 -5.20 -2.79 9.79
N HIS A 187 -6.01 -3.81 9.55
CA HIS A 187 -6.60 -4.64 10.59
C HIS A 187 -5.53 -5.33 11.44
N PRO A 188 -5.80 -5.62 12.73
CA PRO A 188 -4.86 -6.32 13.57
C PRO A 188 -4.40 -7.64 12.95
N ASN A 189 -3.10 -7.93 13.06
CA ASN A 189 -2.58 -9.24 12.73
C ASN A 189 -3.04 -10.26 13.78
N ARG A 190 -3.80 -11.26 13.39
CA ARG A 190 -4.33 -12.33 14.26
C ARG A 190 -3.57 -13.64 14.11
N SER A 191 -2.34 -13.57 13.63
CA SER A 191 -1.43 -14.69 13.55
C SER A 191 -0.37 -14.61 14.64
N SER A 192 0.13 -15.74 15.08
CA SER A 192 1.35 -15.87 15.90
C SER A 192 2.63 -15.51 15.13
N GLN A 193 2.54 -15.43 13.79
CA GLN A 193 3.64 -15.00 12.93
C GLN A 193 3.53 -13.49 12.60
N ASP A 194 4.68 -12.83 12.46
CA ASP A 194 4.74 -11.43 12.05
C ASP A 194 4.28 -11.24 10.61
N ARG A 195 3.41 -10.27 10.39
CA ARG A 195 3.15 -9.71 9.07
C ARG A 195 4.23 -8.69 8.75
N VAL A 196 4.87 -8.81 7.58
CA VAL A 196 5.97 -7.93 7.17
C VAL A 196 5.65 -7.27 5.84
N THR A 197 5.72 -5.94 5.80
CA THR A 197 5.48 -5.15 4.59
C THR A 197 6.50 -4.03 4.45
N VAL A 198 6.70 -3.63 3.20
CA VAL A 198 7.45 -2.43 2.83
C VAL A 198 6.46 -1.43 2.25
N ALA A 199 6.26 -0.33 2.97
CA ALA A 199 5.40 0.76 2.52
C ALA A 199 6.24 1.90 1.93
N PHE A 200 5.64 2.66 1.01
CA PHE A 200 6.32 3.76 0.36
C PHE A 200 5.34 4.83 -0.10
N ASN A 201 5.87 6.04 -0.25
CA ASN A 201 5.21 7.15 -0.89
C ASN A 201 6.03 7.64 -2.08
N SER A 202 5.34 8.21 -3.07
CA SER A 202 5.98 8.81 -4.22
C SER A 202 5.35 10.18 -4.50
N ARG A 203 6.19 11.18 -4.73
CA ARG A 203 5.76 12.54 -5.08
C ARG A 203 6.51 13.04 -6.29
N PHE A 204 5.89 13.95 -7.01
CA PHE A 204 6.57 14.63 -8.10
C PHE A 204 7.45 15.77 -7.57
N THR A 205 8.62 15.90 -8.18
CA THR A 205 9.50 17.07 -8.05
C THR A 205 9.89 17.54 -9.45
N ARG A 206 10.34 18.78 -9.58
CA ARG A 206 10.93 19.22 -10.83
C ARG A 206 12.39 18.80 -10.88
N ALA A 207 12.83 18.31 -12.04
CA ALA A 207 14.25 18.06 -12.28
C ALA A 207 15.06 19.33 -12.01
N ALA A 208 16.18 19.20 -11.32
CA ALA A 208 17.10 20.32 -11.16
C ALA A 208 17.61 20.73 -12.55
N LYS A 209 17.52 22.03 -12.86
CA LYS A 209 18.04 22.58 -14.11
C LYS A 209 19.56 22.56 -14.13
#